data_5c5f0f0e6e04017b97739a7c61c6854e
#
_entry.id   5c5f0f0e6e04017b97739a7c61c6854e
#
_cell.length_a   1.000
_cell.length_b   1.000
_cell.length_c   1.000
_cell.angle_alpha   90.00
_cell.angle_beta   90.00
_cell.angle_gamma   90.00
#
_symmetry.space_group_name_H-M   'P 1'
#
loop_
_entity.id
_entity.type
_entity.pdbx_description
1 polymer ?
#
loop_
_entity_poly.entity_id
_entity_poly.type
_entity_poly.pdbx_seq_one_letter_code
_entity_poly.pdbx_strand_id
1 'polypeptide(L)'
;MDIEYFSCGEKLEHFDMKQMICHLLGIATGILKKEFEQKQIDFIYLLYDPTELELAADTKELVDSIYERTCYECNLVDFATLFHVILTFLKEERYGDVLSNEEMEKIIYSFTFTLASQEFYPMFLQSIT
;
A
#
# COMPACT_ATOMS: atom_id res chain seq x y z
N MET A 1 -6.65 -5.03 15.44
CA MET A 1 -5.32 -5.12 14.77
C MET A 1 -4.45 -3.96 15.23
N ASP A 2 -3.29 -4.24 15.75
CA ASP A 2 -2.34 -3.21 16.15
C ASP A 2 -1.53 -2.77 14.93
N ILE A 3 -1.90 -1.62 14.37
CA ILE A 3 -1.27 -1.09 13.16
C ILE A 3 0.20 -0.72 13.41
N GLU A 4 0.53 -0.29 14.62
CA GLU A 4 1.90 0.10 14.98
C GLU A 4 2.89 -1.06 14.84
N TYR A 5 2.43 -2.29 14.99
CA TYR A 5 3.24 -3.48 14.77
C TYR A 5 3.85 -3.50 13.36
N PHE A 6 3.09 -3.04 12.35
CA PHE A 6 3.53 -3.05 10.94
C PHE A 6 4.36 -1.82 10.56
N SER A 7 4.52 -0.86 11.46
CA SER A 7 5.28 0.37 11.24
C SER A 7 6.45 0.51 12.23
N CYS A 8 7.05 -0.60 12.63
CA CYS A 8 8.17 -0.64 13.58
C CYS A 8 7.84 0.04 14.92
N GLY A 9 6.59 -0.04 15.36
CA GLY A 9 6.12 0.54 16.61
C GLY A 9 5.87 2.04 16.57
N GLU A 10 6.06 2.70 15.44
CA GLU A 10 5.83 4.14 15.30
C GLU A 10 4.37 4.44 14.93
N LYS A 11 3.85 5.53 15.49
CA LYS A 11 2.52 6.02 15.17
C LYS A 11 2.56 6.78 13.84
N LEU A 12 1.66 6.41 12.92
CA LEU A 12 1.55 7.07 11.61
C LEU A 12 0.56 8.23 11.72
N GLU A 13 1.03 9.45 11.46
CA GLU A 13 0.22 10.67 11.57
C GLU A 13 -0.16 11.28 10.23
N HIS A 14 0.65 11.05 9.19
CA HIS A 14 0.47 11.65 7.87
C HIS A 14 0.10 10.63 6.80
N PHE A 15 0.62 9.43 6.88
CA PHE A 15 0.28 8.37 5.93
C PHE A 15 -1.07 7.74 6.30
N ASP A 16 -1.99 7.68 5.34
CA ASP A 16 -3.35 7.18 5.58
C ASP A 16 -3.39 5.66 5.56
N MET A 17 -3.05 5.05 6.70
CA MET A 17 -3.07 3.60 6.87
C MET A 17 -4.47 3.00 6.74
N LYS A 18 -5.47 3.73 7.20
CA LYS A 18 -6.87 3.26 7.11
C LYS A 18 -7.27 3.04 5.66
N GLN A 19 -6.94 4.00 4.79
CA GLN A 19 -7.20 3.90 3.36
C GLN A 19 -6.45 2.72 2.75
N MET A 20 -5.19 2.53 3.12
CA MET A 20 -4.37 1.43 2.62
C MET A 20 -4.94 0.08 3.02
N ILE A 21 -5.36 -0.06 4.26
CA ILE A 21 -5.99 -1.29 4.76
C ILE A 21 -7.27 -1.58 3.97
N CYS A 22 -8.09 -0.56 3.71
CA CYS A 22 -9.31 -0.73 2.91
C CYS A 22 -9.00 -1.23 1.50
N HIS A 23 -7.97 -0.69 0.85
CA HIS A 23 -7.55 -1.15 -0.47
C HIS A 23 -7.04 -2.60 -0.44
N LEU A 24 -6.23 -2.94 0.54
CA LEU A 24 -5.71 -4.30 0.69
C LEU A 24 -6.82 -5.30 0.99
N LEU A 25 -7.83 -4.89 1.79
CA LEU A 25 -9.02 -5.71 2.04
C LEU A 25 -9.78 -5.99 0.75
N GLY A 26 -9.94 -4.98 -0.11
CA GLY A 26 -10.59 -5.14 -1.41
C GLY A 26 -9.85 -6.12 -2.31
N ILE A 27 -8.54 -5.99 -2.40
CA ILE A 27 -7.70 -6.89 -3.20
C ILE A 27 -7.78 -8.32 -2.67
N ALA A 28 -7.63 -8.50 -1.35
CA ALA A 28 -7.71 -9.82 -0.72
C ALA A 28 -9.07 -10.48 -0.95
N THR A 29 -10.15 -9.72 -0.83
CA THR A 29 -11.50 -10.19 -1.09
C THR A 29 -11.65 -10.66 -2.53
N GLY A 30 -11.15 -9.90 -3.50
CA GLY A 30 -11.19 -10.27 -4.91
C GLY A 30 -10.43 -11.55 -5.19
N ILE A 31 -9.27 -11.73 -4.57
CA ILE A 31 -8.48 -12.97 -4.70
C ILE A 31 -9.27 -14.17 -4.16
N LEU A 32 -9.84 -14.05 -2.97
CA LEU A 32 -10.56 -15.13 -2.31
C LEU A 32 -11.86 -15.48 -3.03
N LYS A 33 -12.51 -14.51 -3.66
CA LYS A 33 -13.69 -14.75 -4.51
C LYS A 33 -13.35 -15.25 -5.91
N LYS A 34 -12.06 -15.34 -6.22
CA LYS A 34 -11.57 -15.73 -7.55
C LYS A 34 -12.12 -14.86 -8.69
N GLU A 35 -12.26 -13.56 -8.41
CA GLU A 35 -12.76 -12.58 -9.39
C GLU A 35 -11.70 -12.24 -10.45
N PHE A 36 -10.42 -12.50 -10.16
CA PHE A 36 -9.35 -12.31 -11.13
C PHE A 36 -8.25 -13.36 -10.92
N GLU A 37 -7.60 -13.74 -12.03
CA GLU A 37 -6.46 -14.65 -12.00
C GLU A 37 -5.19 -13.85 -11.78
N GLN A 38 -4.71 -13.82 -10.54
CA GLN A 38 -3.58 -12.98 -10.16
C GLN A 38 -2.33 -13.84 -9.97
N LYS A 39 -1.34 -13.63 -10.83
CA LYS A 39 -0.02 -14.24 -10.67
C LYS A 39 0.97 -13.31 -9.98
N GLN A 40 0.74 -12.00 -10.09
CA GLN A 40 1.57 -10.98 -9.50
C GLN A 40 0.70 -9.80 -9.10
N ILE A 41 0.95 -9.25 -7.92
CA ILE A 41 0.21 -8.11 -7.39
C ILE A 41 1.18 -6.94 -7.23
N ASP A 42 0.98 -5.89 -8.02
CA ASP A 42 1.74 -4.65 -7.90
C ASP A 42 0.81 -3.57 -7.33
N PHE A 43 1.09 -3.17 -6.09
CA PHE A 43 0.36 -2.10 -5.44
C PHE A 43 1.20 -0.83 -5.52
N ILE A 44 0.76 0.12 -6.32
CA ILE A 44 1.49 1.38 -6.53
C ILE A 44 0.73 2.52 -5.85
N TYR A 45 1.38 3.16 -4.88
CA TYR A 45 0.86 4.34 -4.21
C TYR A 45 1.52 5.58 -4.81
N LEU A 46 0.71 6.40 -5.48
CA LEU A 46 1.19 7.63 -6.12
C LEU A 46 1.03 8.80 -5.15
N LEU A 47 2.16 9.40 -4.78
CA LEU A 47 2.19 10.56 -3.90
C LEU A 47 2.66 11.77 -4.68
N TYR A 48 1.87 12.84 -4.63
CA TYR A 48 2.19 14.08 -5.32
C TYR A 48 3.37 14.77 -4.63
N ASP A 49 4.44 15.04 -5.40
CA ASP A 49 5.63 15.71 -4.91
C ASP A 49 5.43 17.23 -5.02
N PRO A 50 5.35 17.96 -3.90
CA PRO A 50 5.09 19.39 -3.90
C PRO A 50 6.32 20.25 -4.21
N THR A 51 7.50 19.66 -4.43
CA THR A 51 8.75 20.43 -4.58
C THR A 51 8.72 21.35 -5.82
N GLU A 52 7.91 21.02 -6.83
CA GLU A 52 7.78 21.83 -8.04
C GLU A 52 6.69 22.90 -7.97
N LEU A 53 5.95 22.96 -6.85
CA LEU A 53 4.91 23.97 -6.70
C LEU A 53 5.50 25.33 -6.39
N GLU A 54 4.98 26.37 -7.05
CA GLU A 54 5.31 27.76 -6.73
C GLU A 54 4.50 28.22 -5.53
N LEU A 55 5.10 28.13 -4.36
CA LEU A 55 4.49 28.54 -3.09
C LEU A 55 5.36 29.56 -2.39
N ALA A 56 4.76 30.33 -1.49
CA ALA A 56 5.52 31.19 -0.57
C ALA A 56 6.52 30.33 0.25
N ALA A 57 7.68 30.86 0.57
CA ALA A 57 8.78 30.10 1.17
C ALA A 57 8.36 29.35 2.44
N ASP A 58 7.62 30.00 3.34
CA ASP A 58 7.14 29.39 4.58
C ASP A 58 6.10 28.28 4.32
N THR A 59 5.19 28.50 3.38
CA THR A 59 4.20 27.50 2.97
C THR A 59 4.88 26.31 2.32
N LYS A 60 5.87 26.55 1.46
CA LYS A 60 6.63 25.50 0.79
C LYS A 60 7.37 24.63 1.78
N GLU A 61 8.02 25.24 2.77
CA GLU A 61 8.74 24.52 3.83
C GLU A 61 7.80 23.59 4.60
N LEU A 62 6.59 24.06 4.94
CA LEU A 62 5.60 23.23 5.63
C LEU A 62 5.12 22.07 4.76
N VAL A 63 4.82 22.33 3.49
CA VAL A 63 4.32 21.31 2.55
C VAL A 63 5.40 20.26 2.29
N ASP A 64 6.65 20.69 2.10
CA ASP A 64 7.78 19.77 1.89
C ASP A 64 8.00 18.90 3.14
N SER A 65 7.87 19.47 4.32
CA SER A 65 8.00 18.73 5.59
C SER A 65 6.93 17.65 5.71
N ILE A 66 5.68 17.97 5.37
CA ILE A 66 4.57 17.01 5.39
C ILE A 66 4.82 15.89 4.37
N TYR A 67 5.27 16.25 3.17
CA TYR A 67 5.59 15.28 2.13
C TYR A 67 6.69 14.31 2.57
N GLU A 68 7.79 14.85 3.08
CA GLU A 68 8.91 14.03 3.57
C GLU A 68 8.48 13.11 4.70
N ARG A 69 7.66 13.61 5.63
CA ARG A 69 7.16 12.81 6.73
C ARG A 69 6.23 11.69 6.25
N THR A 70 5.37 11.99 5.27
CA THR A 70 4.48 10.98 4.67
C THR A 70 5.29 9.87 4.00
N CYS A 71 6.33 10.24 3.24
CA CYS A 71 7.22 9.26 2.60
C CYS A 71 7.93 8.40 3.65
N TYR A 72 8.44 9.02 4.70
CA TYR A 72 9.12 8.32 5.79
C TYR A 72 8.18 7.30 6.45
N GLU A 73 6.97 7.73 6.80
CA GLU A 73 5.98 6.85 7.43
C GLU A 73 5.58 5.69 6.53
N CYS A 74 5.39 5.97 5.24
CA CYS A 74 5.09 4.94 4.25
C CYS A 74 6.17 3.86 4.18
N ASN A 75 7.43 4.26 4.24
CA ASN A 75 8.56 3.33 4.18
C ASN A 75 8.76 2.52 5.46
N LEU A 76 8.13 2.91 6.56
CA LEU A 76 8.16 2.13 7.80
C LEU A 76 7.23 0.93 7.77
N VAL A 77 6.23 0.94 6.89
CA VAL A 77 5.19 -0.08 6.88
C VAL A 77 5.63 -1.31 6.08
N ASP A 78 5.51 -2.47 6.70
CA ASP A 78 5.70 -3.76 6.02
C ASP A 78 4.37 -4.19 5.37
N PHE A 79 4.16 -3.73 4.14
CA PHE A 79 2.92 -3.98 3.41
C PHE A 79 2.73 -5.45 3.04
N ALA A 80 3.80 -6.17 2.79
CA ALA A 80 3.72 -7.60 2.46
C ALA A 80 3.18 -8.40 3.66
N THR A 81 3.71 -8.14 4.85
CA THR A 81 3.23 -8.80 6.07
C THR A 81 1.80 -8.38 6.41
N LEU A 82 1.49 -7.08 6.26
CA LEU A 82 0.13 -6.58 6.49
C LEU A 82 -0.86 -7.26 5.55
N PHE A 83 -0.53 -7.37 4.27
CA PHE A 83 -1.37 -8.05 3.28
C PHE A 83 -1.57 -9.52 3.62
N HIS A 84 -0.50 -10.20 4.04
CA HIS A 84 -0.56 -11.60 4.48
C HIS A 84 -1.54 -11.77 5.64
N VAL A 85 -1.46 -10.91 6.66
CA VAL A 85 -2.35 -10.96 7.82
C VAL A 85 -3.81 -10.75 7.40
N ILE A 86 -4.06 -9.78 6.53
CA ILE A 86 -5.42 -9.49 6.04
C ILE A 86 -5.96 -10.68 5.24
N LEU A 87 -5.17 -11.24 4.34
CA LEU A 87 -5.59 -12.37 3.51
C LEU A 87 -5.88 -13.60 4.36
N THR A 88 -5.03 -13.90 5.34
CA THR A 88 -5.21 -15.03 6.26
C THR A 88 -6.47 -14.87 7.09
N PHE A 89 -6.68 -13.67 7.64
CA PHE A 89 -7.86 -13.37 8.45
C PHE A 89 -9.14 -13.57 7.64
N LEU A 90 -9.23 -13.02 6.44
CA LEU A 90 -10.41 -13.15 5.59
C LEU A 90 -10.65 -14.60 5.18
N LYS A 91 -9.59 -15.34 4.86
CA LYS A 91 -9.69 -16.75 4.52
C LYS A 91 -10.33 -17.53 5.66
N GLU A 92 -9.83 -17.36 6.90
CA GLU A 92 -10.32 -18.08 8.05
C GLU A 92 -11.74 -17.69 8.45
N GLU A 93 -12.08 -16.40 8.39
CA GLU A 93 -13.34 -15.88 8.90
C GLU A 93 -14.50 -15.97 7.92
N ARG A 94 -14.24 -15.90 6.61
CA ARG A 94 -15.32 -15.78 5.62
C ARG A 94 -15.25 -16.79 4.48
N TYR A 95 -14.07 -17.20 4.06
CA TYR A 95 -13.91 -17.96 2.83
C TYR A 95 -13.44 -19.39 3.03
N GLY A 96 -13.04 -19.76 4.26
CA GLY A 96 -12.62 -21.13 4.57
C GLY A 96 -11.45 -21.60 3.75
N ASP A 97 -11.55 -22.78 3.16
CA ASP A 97 -10.45 -23.45 2.44
C ASP A 97 -10.40 -23.14 0.95
N VAL A 98 -10.80 -21.94 0.54
CA VAL A 98 -10.78 -21.55 -0.89
C VAL A 98 -9.36 -21.63 -1.47
N LEU A 99 -8.35 -21.25 -0.69
CA LEU A 99 -6.95 -21.32 -1.09
C LEU A 99 -6.17 -22.24 -0.16
N SER A 100 -5.25 -23.01 -0.74
CA SER A 100 -4.29 -23.79 0.05
C SER A 100 -3.21 -22.87 0.63
N ASN A 101 -2.48 -23.36 1.63
CA ASN A 101 -1.36 -22.62 2.20
C ASN A 101 -0.28 -22.33 1.14
N GLU A 102 -0.03 -23.29 0.25
CA GLU A 102 0.93 -23.12 -0.85
C GLU A 102 0.51 -22.00 -1.81
N GLU A 103 -0.78 -21.95 -2.17
CA GLU A 103 -1.31 -20.88 -3.01
C GLU A 103 -1.18 -19.53 -2.34
N MET A 104 -1.46 -19.45 -1.03
CA MET A 104 -1.31 -18.21 -0.26
C MET A 104 0.12 -17.72 -0.24
N GLU A 105 1.09 -18.62 -0.04
CA GLU A 105 2.51 -18.27 -0.06
C GLU A 105 2.91 -17.68 -1.41
N LYS A 106 2.46 -18.29 -2.51
CA LYS A 106 2.74 -17.78 -3.86
C LYS A 106 2.20 -16.36 -4.06
N ILE A 107 0.99 -16.10 -3.57
CA ILE A 107 0.36 -14.78 -3.67
C ILE A 107 1.19 -13.75 -2.89
N ILE A 108 1.60 -14.08 -1.68
CA ILE A 108 2.38 -13.17 -0.84
C ILE A 108 3.76 -12.88 -1.46
N TYR A 109 4.42 -13.90 -2.00
CA TYR A 109 5.71 -13.72 -2.68
C TYR A 109 5.61 -12.85 -3.93
N SER A 110 4.42 -12.82 -4.55
CA SER A 110 4.17 -12.01 -5.75
C SER A 110 3.72 -10.60 -5.43
N PHE A 111 3.54 -10.26 -4.15
CA PHE A 111 3.07 -8.94 -3.74
C PHE A 111 4.24 -7.95 -3.71
N THR A 112 4.08 -6.84 -4.43
CA THR A 112 5.06 -5.75 -4.45
C THR A 112 4.36 -4.44 -4.13
N PHE A 113 4.90 -3.70 -3.17
CA PHE A 113 4.46 -2.34 -2.87
C PHE A 113 5.49 -1.35 -3.39
N THR A 114 5.01 -0.32 -4.09
CA THR A 114 5.87 0.74 -4.63
C THR A 114 5.30 2.10 -4.28
N LEU A 115 6.12 2.93 -3.64
CA LEU A 115 5.82 4.35 -3.45
C LEU A 115 6.39 5.11 -4.65
N ALA A 116 5.54 5.83 -5.37
CA ALA A 116 5.94 6.59 -6.55
C ALA A 116 5.63 8.08 -6.37
N SER A 117 6.54 8.93 -6.87
CA SER A 117 6.38 10.38 -6.85
C SER A 117 5.79 10.88 -8.16
N GLN A 118 5.53 12.19 -8.23
CA GLN A 118 5.05 12.82 -9.45
C GLN A 118 6.03 12.71 -10.63
N GLU A 119 7.30 12.51 -10.38
CA GLU A 119 8.29 12.28 -11.45
C GLU A 119 8.02 10.99 -12.20
N PHE A 120 7.53 9.98 -11.47
CA PHE A 120 7.13 8.71 -12.04
C PHE A 120 5.76 8.80 -12.72
N TYR A 121 4.89 9.71 -12.29
CA TYR A 121 3.50 9.79 -12.70
C TYR A 121 3.30 9.95 -14.22
N PRO A 122 4.02 10.84 -14.91
CA PRO A 122 3.89 10.96 -16.38
C PRO A 122 4.25 9.68 -17.11
N MET A 123 5.29 8.98 -16.68
CA MET A 123 5.69 7.69 -17.27
C MET A 123 4.61 6.63 -17.06
N PHE A 124 4.03 6.60 -15.86
CA PHE A 124 2.96 5.68 -15.52
C PHE A 124 1.72 5.94 -16.39
N LEU A 125 1.32 7.20 -16.57
CA LEU A 125 0.19 7.55 -17.44
C LEU A 125 0.42 7.11 -18.87
N GLN A 126 1.65 7.26 -19.41
CA GLN A 126 1.99 6.80 -20.75
C GLN A 126 1.85 5.30 -20.89
N SER A 127 2.15 4.54 -19.83
CA SER A 127 2.09 3.08 -19.89
C SER A 127 0.67 2.54 -19.90
N ILE A 128 -0.31 3.29 -19.40
CA ILE A 128 -1.72 2.85 -19.32
C ILE A 128 -2.60 3.45 -20.41
N THR A 129 -2.11 4.40 -21.17
CA THR A 129 -2.82 4.99 -22.31
C THR A 129 -2.33 4.42 -23.63
#